data_5214eaf2a9cc8296ccd4e1e972c99ba2
#
_entry.id   5214eaf2a9cc8296ccd4e1e972c99ba2
#
_cell.length_a   1.000
_cell.length_b   1.000
_cell.length_c   1.000
_cell.angle_alpha   90.00
_cell.angle_beta   90.00
_cell.angle_gamma   90.00
#
_symmetry.space_group_name_H-M   'P 1'
#
loop_
_entity.id
_entity.type
_entity.pdbx_description
1 polymer ?
#
loop_
_entity_poly.entity_id
_entity_poly.type
_entity_poly.pdbx_seq_one_letter_code
_entity_poly.pdbx_strand_id
1 'polypeptide(L)'
;MDKTLLQVFIDPVNNKLEQMNTLFLDAAWSRQTERPPVWMMRQAGRFMPEYWEIKNKYSFLEMCKTPEIAADVTMLPVDLLGIDAAILFCDILVTGEAMGGELSFTQGVGPRFANPVRTMQDVDNLNVDCLDKLEYVADAIKVIQQRLNGSIPLIGFAGAPFTVMSYLVEGASSKDFKITKLLMNNHPEVAHKLLAKIAKVTADYLNLQIAAGVNAIQIFDSWALALSWNDYEEFSHRYIKEIIANLNRKDIPVISFCKGSSVFAPMMVTAQPDVISVDWNADLLNIKQSLPAGIAVQGNLDPFVLYAEKSVIRKKIMELFERMRGENGFIFNLGHGIMPDIPFDNVKYAIDVIKEFRY
;
A
#
# COMPACT_ATOMS: atom_id res chain seq x y z
N MET A 1 57.95 -18.45 2.19
CA MET A 1 57.04 -18.21 1.05
C MET A 1 55.67 -17.85 1.58
N ASP A 2 55.26 -16.74 1.24
CA ASP A 2 54.29 -15.85 1.81
C ASP A 2 52.84 -16.39 1.74
N LYS A 3 52.14 -16.42 2.89
CA LYS A 3 50.71 -16.72 3.01
C LYS A 3 49.97 -15.46 3.36
N THR A 4 50.05 -14.46 2.51
CA THR A 4 49.26 -13.24 2.67
C THR A 4 48.81 -12.82 1.29
N LEU A 5 47.52 -13.00 0.98
CA LEU A 5 46.68 -12.30 0.00
C LEU A 5 45.56 -13.23 -0.50
N LEU A 6 44.64 -13.58 0.45
CA LEU A 6 43.27 -13.88 0.08
C LEU A 6 42.45 -12.76 0.72
N GLN A 7 42.53 -11.58 0.11
CA GLN A 7 41.67 -10.47 0.43
C GLN A 7 40.34 -10.78 -0.24
N VAL A 8 39.36 -11.15 0.59
CA VAL A 8 37.99 -11.40 0.26
C VAL A 8 37.45 -10.19 -0.53
N PHE A 9 37.17 -10.38 -1.80
CA PHE A 9 36.26 -9.49 -2.52
C PHE A 9 34.87 -9.67 -1.93
N ILE A 10 34.57 -8.90 -0.88
CA ILE A 10 33.23 -8.77 -0.37
C ILE A 10 32.46 -8.01 -1.45
N ASP A 11 31.51 -8.70 -2.05
CA ASP A 11 30.60 -8.17 -3.04
C ASP A 11 29.86 -6.94 -2.45
N PRO A 12 29.95 -5.72 -3.04
CA PRO A 12 29.29 -4.53 -2.50
C PRO A 12 27.76 -4.69 -2.40
N VAL A 13 27.15 -5.63 -3.12
CA VAL A 13 25.73 -5.97 -3.03
C VAL A 13 25.43 -6.70 -1.71
N ASN A 14 26.29 -7.63 -1.26
CA ASN A 14 26.13 -8.31 0.01
C ASN A 14 26.30 -7.38 1.21
N ASN A 15 27.23 -6.41 1.13
CA ASN A 15 27.47 -5.47 2.22
C ASN A 15 26.29 -4.47 2.43
N LYS A 16 25.47 -4.21 1.39
CA LYS A 16 24.25 -3.41 1.52
C LYS A 16 23.10 -4.18 2.17
N LEU A 17 23.03 -5.50 1.96
CA LEU A 17 22.00 -6.36 2.57
C LEU A 17 22.26 -6.60 4.06
N GLU A 18 23.52 -6.60 4.49
CA GLU A 18 23.89 -6.74 5.91
C GLU A 18 23.56 -5.52 6.78
N GLN A 19 23.26 -4.36 6.17
CA GLN A 19 22.91 -3.12 6.87
C GLN A 19 21.42 -2.81 6.89
N MET A 20 20.60 -3.49 6.07
CA MET A 20 19.16 -3.25 6.02
C MET A 20 18.47 -3.92 7.22
N ASN A 21 17.58 -3.18 7.88
CA ASN A 21 16.62 -3.78 8.80
C ASN A 21 15.64 -4.65 7.99
N THR A 22 15.84 -5.97 8.02
CA THR A 22 15.04 -6.94 7.26
C THR A 22 13.76 -7.37 7.96
N LEU A 23 13.49 -6.87 9.17
CA LEU A 23 12.39 -7.29 10.03
C LEU A 23 11.03 -7.32 9.29
N PHE A 24 10.76 -6.27 8.49
CA PHE A 24 9.53 -6.20 7.69
C PHE A 24 9.52 -7.27 6.57
N LEU A 25 10.63 -7.43 5.85
CA LEU A 25 10.72 -8.42 4.76
C LEU A 25 10.67 -9.84 5.30
N ASP A 26 11.31 -10.12 6.44
CA ASP A 26 11.25 -11.43 7.07
C ASP A 26 9.82 -11.77 7.50
N ALA A 27 9.09 -10.81 8.10
CA ALA A 27 7.68 -11.02 8.42
C ALA A 27 6.83 -11.20 7.15
N ALA A 28 7.08 -10.43 6.07
CA ALA A 28 6.35 -10.55 4.81
C ALA A 28 6.55 -11.93 4.16
N TRP A 29 7.72 -12.55 4.33
CA TRP A 29 8.03 -13.92 3.90
C TRP A 29 7.67 -14.99 4.94
N SER A 30 6.85 -14.66 5.93
CA SER A 30 6.42 -15.58 7.00
C SER A 30 7.58 -16.22 7.80
N ARG A 31 8.73 -15.54 7.87
CA ARG A 31 9.86 -15.95 8.69
C ARG A 31 9.67 -15.50 10.14
N GLN A 32 10.40 -16.14 11.04
CA GLN A 32 10.42 -15.74 12.44
C GLN A 32 11.09 -14.38 12.61
N THR A 33 10.49 -13.52 13.44
CA THR A 33 10.99 -12.19 13.78
C THR A 33 11.05 -12.02 15.29
N GLU A 34 11.89 -11.12 15.79
CA GLU A 34 11.99 -10.83 17.23
C GLU A 34 10.78 -10.10 17.80
N ARG A 35 10.05 -9.39 16.95
CA ARG A 35 8.81 -8.67 17.20
C ARG A 35 8.06 -8.43 15.88
N PRO A 36 6.78 -8.05 15.91
CA PRO A 36 6.11 -7.58 14.71
C PRO A 36 6.79 -6.30 14.17
N PRO A 37 7.14 -6.22 12.88
CA PRO A 37 7.50 -4.94 12.28
C PRO A 37 6.29 -4.02 12.21
N VAL A 38 6.53 -2.71 12.27
CA VAL A 38 5.48 -1.69 12.22
C VAL A 38 5.68 -0.70 11.09
N TRP A 39 4.65 -0.54 10.30
CA TRP A 39 4.37 0.63 9.48
C TRP A 39 2.87 0.90 9.53
N MET A 40 2.44 2.10 9.19
CA MET A 40 1.02 2.44 9.27
C MET A 40 0.53 3.07 7.97
N MET A 41 -0.57 2.58 7.43
CA MET A 41 -1.23 3.17 6.27
C MET A 41 -1.51 4.66 6.52
N ARG A 42 -1.09 5.53 5.59
CA ARG A 42 -1.10 7.01 5.70
C ARG A 42 -0.18 7.56 6.79
N GLN A 43 0.91 6.87 7.10
CA GLN A 43 1.92 7.28 8.08
C GLN A 43 2.58 8.64 7.74
N ALA A 44 2.72 9.00 6.47
CA ALA A 44 3.04 10.36 6.03
C ALA A 44 1.73 11.09 5.73
N GLY A 45 1.30 11.98 6.61
CA GLY A 45 -0.03 12.58 6.46
C GLY A 45 -0.36 13.73 7.40
N ARG A 46 -1.59 14.18 7.29
CA ARG A 46 -2.11 15.39 7.93
C ARG A 46 -2.10 15.40 9.46
N PHE A 47 -1.91 14.28 10.11
CA PHE A 47 -1.75 14.22 11.57
C PHE A 47 -0.35 14.69 12.04
N MET A 48 0.62 14.84 11.11
CA MET A 48 1.98 15.32 11.40
C MET A 48 2.07 16.84 11.17
N PRO A 49 2.58 17.61 12.15
CA PRO A 49 2.81 19.04 11.98
C PRO A 49 3.74 19.35 10.80
N GLU A 50 4.82 18.61 10.62
CA GLU A 50 5.84 18.79 9.59
C GLU A 50 5.27 18.56 8.18
N TYR A 51 4.28 17.68 8.04
CA TYR A 51 3.57 17.50 6.78
C TYR A 51 2.88 18.79 6.34
N TRP A 52 2.32 19.57 7.28
CA TRP A 52 1.66 20.83 6.96
C TRP A 52 2.64 21.92 6.51
N GLU A 53 3.90 21.90 6.97
CA GLU A 53 4.93 22.82 6.50
C GLU A 53 5.19 22.67 4.99
N ILE A 54 5.13 21.43 4.48
CA ILE A 54 5.25 21.13 3.07
C ILE A 54 3.94 21.40 2.34
N LYS A 55 2.82 20.89 2.88
CA LYS A 55 1.48 21.01 2.27
C LYS A 55 1.02 22.44 2.07
N ASN A 56 1.44 23.37 2.93
CA ASN A 56 1.11 24.80 2.81
C ASN A 56 1.87 25.51 1.66
N LYS A 57 2.96 24.91 1.16
CA LYS A 57 3.77 25.45 0.07
C LYS A 57 3.39 24.86 -1.30
N TYR A 58 2.91 23.61 -1.32
CA TYR A 58 2.67 22.86 -2.54
C TYR A 58 1.30 22.22 -2.55
N SER A 59 0.67 22.14 -3.72
CA SER A 59 -0.53 21.34 -3.93
C SER A 59 -0.23 19.86 -3.75
N PHE A 60 -1.26 19.04 -3.53
CA PHE A 60 -1.07 17.60 -3.33
C PHE A 60 -0.43 16.92 -4.56
N LEU A 61 -0.85 17.30 -5.77
CA LEU A 61 -0.27 16.75 -7.00
C LEU A 61 1.18 17.22 -7.22
N GLU A 62 1.51 18.46 -6.89
CA GLU A 62 2.91 18.93 -6.93
C GLU A 62 3.78 18.13 -5.98
N MET A 63 3.29 17.85 -4.76
CA MET A 63 4.00 17.01 -3.80
C MET A 63 4.25 15.58 -4.33
N CYS A 64 3.26 14.99 -5.03
CA CYS A 64 3.42 13.66 -5.61
C CYS A 64 4.33 13.65 -6.85
N LYS A 65 4.29 14.72 -7.67
CA LYS A 65 4.95 14.78 -8.98
C LYS A 65 6.37 15.37 -8.94
N THR A 66 6.80 15.88 -7.80
CA THR A 66 8.16 16.41 -7.60
C THR A 66 8.96 15.39 -6.77
N PRO A 67 9.91 14.67 -7.36
CA PRO A 67 10.64 13.57 -6.71
C PRO A 67 11.22 13.92 -5.35
N GLU A 68 11.86 15.09 -5.21
CA GLU A 68 12.46 15.56 -3.98
C GLU A 68 11.42 15.81 -2.87
N ILE A 69 10.28 16.41 -3.23
CA ILE A 69 9.19 16.70 -2.28
C ILE A 69 8.49 15.40 -1.86
N ALA A 70 8.24 14.49 -2.81
CA ALA A 70 7.71 13.17 -2.50
C ALA A 70 8.64 12.40 -1.54
N ALA A 71 9.95 12.54 -1.74
CA ALA A 71 10.95 11.97 -0.85
C ALA A 71 10.95 12.64 0.53
N ASP A 72 10.89 13.98 0.61
CA ASP A 72 10.77 14.71 1.88
C ASP A 72 9.60 14.18 2.70
N VAL A 73 8.42 14.07 2.09
CA VAL A 73 7.21 13.58 2.76
C VAL A 73 7.33 12.11 3.17
N THR A 74 7.92 11.27 2.30
CA THR A 74 8.13 9.84 2.60
C THR A 74 9.04 9.65 3.80
N MET A 75 10.06 10.51 3.97
CA MET A 75 11.03 10.41 5.06
C MET A 75 10.48 10.88 6.41
N LEU A 76 9.46 11.75 6.46
CA LEU A 76 8.92 12.25 7.73
C LEU A 76 8.63 11.14 8.77
N PRO A 77 7.85 10.08 8.46
CA PRO A 77 7.60 9.02 9.43
C PRO A 77 8.84 8.16 9.74
N VAL A 78 9.82 8.08 8.83
CA VAL A 78 11.09 7.39 9.08
C VAL A 78 11.84 8.11 10.18
N ASP A 79 12.01 9.43 10.03
CA ASP A 79 12.83 10.26 10.91
C ASP A 79 12.13 10.52 12.27
N LEU A 80 10.82 10.76 12.27
CA LEU A 80 10.07 11.20 13.44
C LEU A 80 9.47 10.05 14.25
N LEU A 81 9.08 8.96 13.60
CA LEU A 81 8.40 7.84 14.24
C LEU A 81 9.28 6.59 14.36
N GLY A 82 10.30 6.45 13.51
CA GLY A 82 11.20 5.29 13.51
C GLY A 82 10.50 3.99 13.14
N ILE A 83 9.69 4.01 12.10
CA ILE A 83 8.98 2.87 11.52
C ILE A 83 9.91 1.82 10.91
N ASP A 84 9.43 0.60 10.66
CA ASP A 84 10.22 -0.51 10.09
C ASP A 84 10.10 -0.64 8.57
N ALA A 85 9.21 0.10 7.92
CA ALA A 85 9.13 0.20 6.48
C ALA A 85 8.59 1.57 6.04
N ALA A 86 9.26 2.19 5.08
CA ALA A 86 8.75 3.38 4.40
C ALA A 86 7.73 2.97 3.34
N ILE A 87 6.77 3.84 3.03
CA ILE A 87 5.90 3.71 1.88
C ILE A 87 6.01 4.97 1.04
N LEU A 88 6.15 4.81 -0.27
CA LEU A 88 6.22 5.90 -1.23
C LEU A 88 5.06 6.89 -1.03
N PHE A 89 5.34 8.19 -0.98
CA PHE A 89 4.30 9.20 -0.99
C PHE A 89 3.83 9.45 -2.43
N CYS A 90 2.63 8.97 -2.73
CA CYS A 90 1.96 9.12 -4.03
C CYS A 90 0.44 8.96 -3.85
N ASP A 91 -0.33 8.97 -4.94
CA ASP A 91 -1.76 8.69 -4.93
C ASP A 91 -2.10 7.42 -5.72
N ILE A 92 -3.16 6.72 -5.31
CA ILE A 92 -3.64 5.49 -5.98
C ILE A 92 -4.28 5.76 -7.35
N LEU A 93 -4.60 7.02 -7.68
CA LEU A 93 -5.31 7.42 -8.90
C LEU A 93 -4.40 7.93 -10.01
N VAL A 94 -3.07 7.99 -9.77
CA VAL A 94 -2.11 8.49 -10.78
C VAL A 94 -2.11 7.65 -12.06
N THR A 95 -2.43 6.35 -11.97
CA THR A 95 -2.61 5.48 -13.15
C THR A 95 -3.80 5.93 -13.99
N GLY A 96 -4.95 6.24 -13.37
CA GLY A 96 -6.12 6.78 -14.05
C GLY A 96 -5.85 8.16 -14.69
N GLU A 97 -5.07 9.01 -14.03
CA GLU A 97 -4.62 10.29 -14.59
C GLU A 97 -3.71 10.07 -15.80
N ALA A 98 -2.71 9.19 -15.69
CA ALA A 98 -1.80 8.90 -16.80
C ALA A 98 -2.52 8.36 -18.03
N MET A 99 -3.58 7.57 -17.84
CA MET A 99 -4.44 7.04 -18.91
C MET A 99 -5.24 8.14 -19.64
N GLY A 100 -5.32 9.36 -19.10
CA GLY A 100 -6.04 10.49 -19.69
C GLY A 100 -7.19 11.04 -18.82
N GLY A 101 -7.32 10.55 -17.58
CA GLY A 101 -8.25 11.12 -16.61
C GLY A 101 -7.81 12.52 -16.16
N GLU A 102 -8.72 13.48 -16.14
CA GLU A 102 -8.47 14.84 -15.65
C GLU A 102 -8.61 14.89 -14.12
N LEU A 103 -7.55 14.45 -13.42
CA LEU A 103 -7.52 14.35 -11.97
C LEU A 103 -7.23 15.70 -11.32
N SER A 104 -8.03 16.04 -10.32
CA SER A 104 -7.82 17.18 -9.44
C SER A 104 -8.12 16.85 -7.99
N PHE A 105 -7.55 17.63 -7.07
CA PHE A 105 -7.81 17.50 -5.63
C PHE A 105 -8.35 18.82 -5.08
N THR A 106 -9.58 18.79 -4.59
CA THR A 106 -10.21 19.94 -3.95
C THR A 106 -10.19 19.75 -2.43
N GLN A 107 -9.72 20.77 -1.71
CA GLN A 107 -9.65 20.72 -0.25
C GLN A 107 -11.05 20.45 0.34
N GLY A 108 -11.15 19.46 1.22
CA GLY A 108 -12.40 19.05 1.87
C GLY A 108 -13.31 18.16 1.03
N VAL A 109 -13.07 18.03 -0.30
CA VAL A 109 -13.89 17.20 -1.20
C VAL A 109 -13.17 15.90 -1.58
N GLY A 110 -11.85 15.95 -1.73
CA GLY A 110 -11.03 14.82 -2.16
C GLY A 110 -10.75 14.81 -3.67
N PRO A 111 -10.36 13.65 -4.22
CA PRO A 111 -10.04 13.49 -5.63
C PRO A 111 -11.29 13.57 -6.51
N ARG A 112 -11.11 14.18 -7.71
CA ARG A 112 -12.16 14.32 -8.73
C ARG A 112 -11.58 14.12 -10.12
N PHE A 113 -12.28 13.36 -10.95
CA PHE A 113 -12.06 13.30 -12.39
C PHE A 113 -13.11 14.16 -13.10
N ALA A 114 -12.67 15.17 -13.86
CA ALA A 114 -13.58 16.10 -14.53
C ALA A 114 -14.25 15.46 -15.76
N ASN A 115 -13.61 14.43 -16.36
CA ASN A 115 -14.09 13.67 -17.52
C ASN A 115 -14.43 12.21 -17.13
N PRO A 116 -15.58 11.93 -16.47
CA PRO A 116 -15.94 10.57 -16.05
C PRO A 116 -16.07 9.60 -17.26
N VAL A 117 -15.62 8.36 -17.05
CA VAL A 117 -15.60 7.29 -18.05
C VAL A 117 -16.83 6.40 -17.89
N ARG A 118 -17.79 6.46 -18.81
CA ARG A 118 -19.10 5.77 -18.68
C ARG A 118 -19.57 5.03 -19.91
N THR A 119 -18.95 5.27 -21.06
CA THR A 119 -19.31 4.64 -22.34
C THR A 119 -18.12 3.88 -22.92
N MET A 120 -18.41 3.00 -23.88
CA MET A 120 -17.36 2.29 -24.63
C MET A 120 -16.38 3.26 -25.29
N GLN A 121 -16.89 4.37 -25.84
CA GLN A 121 -16.07 5.40 -26.47
C GLN A 121 -15.13 6.08 -25.45
N ASP A 122 -15.61 6.37 -24.23
CA ASP A 122 -14.74 6.95 -23.18
C ASP A 122 -13.61 5.98 -22.82
N VAL A 123 -13.93 4.67 -22.71
CA VAL A 123 -12.93 3.63 -22.45
C VAL A 123 -11.94 3.51 -23.61
N ASP A 124 -12.39 3.61 -24.86
CA ASP A 124 -11.51 3.53 -26.03
C ASP A 124 -10.52 4.69 -26.08
N ASN A 125 -10.93 5.87 -25.64
CA ASN A 125 -10.11 7.08 -25.58
C ASN A 125 -9.00 7.02 -24.51
N LEU A 126 -9.08 6.10 -23.53
CA LEU A 126 -8.03 5.94 -22.52
C LEU A 126 -6.77 5.32 -23.12
N ASN A 127 -5.63 5.96 -22.89
CA ASN A 127 -4.32 5.46 -23.31
C ASN A 127 -3.77 4.43 -22.33
N VAL A 128 -3.29 3.29 -22.82
CA VAL A 128 -2.59 2.28 -22.02
C VAL A 128 -1.07 2.35 -22.14
N ASP A 129 -0.56 3.06 -23.14
CA ASP A 129 0.86 3.30 -23.35
C ASP A 129 1.22 4.70 -22.79
N CYS A 130 1.15 4.82 -21.45
CA CYS A 130 1.25 6.11 -20.73
C CYS A 130 2.28 6.07 -19.57
N LEU A 131 3.18 5.10 -19.60
CA LEU A 131 4.13 4.90 -18.50
C LEU A 131 5.15 6.06 -18.40
N ASP A 132 5.44 6.73 -19.52
CA ASP A 132 6.24 7.94 -19.59
C ASP A 132 5.73 9.05 -18.66
N LYS A 133 4.41 9.16 -18.49
CA LYS A 133 3.78 10.12 -17.57
C LYS A 133 3.95 9.79 -16.09
N LEU A 134 4.49 8.62 -15.76
CA LEU A 134 4.70 8.12 -14.40
C LEU A 134 6.19 8.00 -14.02
N GLU A 135 7.11 8.44 -14.88
CA GLU A 135 8.56 8.37 -14.64
C GLU A 135 8.99 9.14 -13.39
N TYR A 136 8.28 10.24 -13.04
CA TYR A 136 8.54 10.98 -11.81
C TYR A 136 8.43 10.10 -10.55
N VAL A 137 7.63 9.04 -10.60
CA VAL A 137 7.51 8.07 -9.49
C VAL A 137 8.79 7.24 -9.36
N ALA A 138 9.35 6.78 -10.49
CA ALA A 138 10.61 6.06 -10.49
C ALA A 138 11.75 6.94 -9.98
N ASP A 139 11.75 8.22 -10.34
CA ASP A 139 12.75 9.18 -9.86
C ASP A 139 12.59 9.46 -8.36
N ALA A 140 11.35 9.62 -7.87
CA ALA A 140 11.08 9.73 -6.43
C ALA A 140 11.59 8.50 -5.65
N ILE A 141 11.35 7.28 -6.16
CA ILE A 141 11.85 6.04 -5.55
C ILE A 141 13.39 6.05 -5.46
N LYS A 142 14.09 6.46 -6.52
CA LYS A 142 15.57 6.57 -6.50
C LYS A 142 16.06 7.55 -5.44
N VAL A 143 15.43 8.72 -5.31
CA VAL A 143 15.77 9.73 -4.29
C VAL A 143 15.52 9.18 -2.89
N ILE A 144 14.36 8.53 -2.67
CA ILE A 144 14.01 7.91 -1.38
C ILE A 144 15.03 6.81 -1.03
N GLN A 145 15.37 5.93 -1.96
CA GLN A 145 16.33 4.85 -1.72
C GLN A 145 17.73 5.38 -1.37
N GLN A 146 18.15 6.48 -2.00
CA GLN A 146 19.41 7.15 -1.63
C GLN A 146 19.38 7.69 -0.20
N ARG A 147 18.23 8.28 0.23
CA ARG A 147 18.06 8.82 1.60
C ARG A 147 17.92 7.72 2.64
N LEU A 148 17.20 6.67 2.35
CA LEU A 148 17.09 5.49 3.22
C LEU A 148 18.44 4.80 3.41
N ASN A 149 19.31 4.87 2.41
CA ASN A 149 20.66 4.27 2.43
C ASN A 149 20.68 2.83 2.97
N GLY A 150 19.65 2.04 2.64
CA GLY A 150 19.49 0.66 3.08
C GLY A 150 19.06 0.49 4.54
N SER A 151 18.64 1.54 5.26
CA SER A 151 18.24 1.43 6.67
C SER A 151 16.98 0.60 6.89
N ILE A 152 15.94 0.84 6.08
CA ILE A 152 14.66 0.11 6.10
C ILE A 152 14.14 -0.09 4.67
N PRO A 153 13.25 -1.08 4.44
CA PRO A 153 12.65 -1.30 3.14
C PRO A 153 11.67 -0.21 2.74
N LEU A 154 11.54 0.03 1.43
CA LEU A 154 10.57 0.90 0.80
C LEU A 154 9.45 0.09 0.15
N ILE A 155 8.20 0.39 0.50
CA ILE A 155 6.99 -0.17 -0.11
C ILE A 155 6.56 0.72 -1.27
N GLY A 156 6.46 0.14 -2.47
CA GLY A 156 5.74 0.71 -3.59
C GLY A 156 4.27 0.30 -3.56
N PHE A 157 3.40 0.99 -4.30
CA PHE A 157 1.99 0.65 -4.29
C PHE A 157 1.23 1.13 -5.52
N ALA A 158 0.03 0.56 -5.70
CA ALA A 158 -0.97 1.06 -6.64
C ALA A 158 -2.39 0.85 -6.11
N GLY A 159 -3.34 1.59 -6.68
CA GLY A 159 -4.76 1.31 -6.52
C GLY A 159 -5.17 0.06 -7.31
N ALA A 160 -6.01 -0.78 -6.73
CA ALA A 160 -6.61 -1.90 -7.43
C ALA A 160 -7.54 -1.42 -8.56
N PRO A 161 -7.73 -2.22 -9.63
CA PRO A 161 -8.51 -1.81 -10.79
C PRO A 161 -9.94 -1.37 -10.47
N PHE A 162 -10.65 -2.09 -9.61
CA PHE A 162 -12.01 -1.70 -9.21
C PHE A 162 -12.04 -0.36 -8.46
N THR A 163 -11.08 -0.13 -7.56
CA THR A 163 -10.98 1.15 -6.85
C THR A 163 -10.71 2.30 -7.81
N VAL A 164 -9.79 2.16 -8.77
CA VAL A 164 -9.49 3.19 -9.78
C VAL A 164 -10.68 3.40 -10.72
N MET A 165 -11.30 2.30 -11.22
CA MET A 165 -12.51 2.36 -12.04
C MET A 165 -13.63 3.13 -11.34
N SER A 166 -13.83 2.87 -10.04
CA SER A 166 -14.89 3.53 -9.28
C SER A 166 -14.74 5.05 -9.29
N TYR A 167 -13.52 5.57 -9.12
CA TYR A 167 -13.27 7.01 -9.21
C TYR A 167 -13.44 7.56 -10.62
N LEU A 168 -12.96 6.83 -11.64
CA LEU A 168 -13.12 7.24 -13.04
C LEU A 168 -14.59 7.30 -13.46
N VAL A 169 -15.42 6.35 -13.03
CA VAL A 169 -16.83 6.24 -13.41
C VAL A 169 -17.71 7.21 -12.62
N GLU A 170 -17.53 7.28 -11.29
CA GLU A 170 -18.28 8.22 -10.43
C GLU A 170 -17.85 9.67 -10.68
N GLY A 171 -16.59 9.89 -11.06
CA GLY A 171 -15.99 11.22 -11.22
C GLY A 171 -15.52 11.85 -9.91
N ALA A 172 -15.83 11.24 -8.76
CA ALA A 172 -15.43 11.66 -7.42
C ALA A 172 -15.56 10.49 -6.43
N SER A 173 -15.29 10.77 -5.14
CA SER A 173 -15.62 9.80 -4.08
C SER A 173 -17.14 9.57 -4.01
N SER A 174 -17.56 8.31 -3.84
CA SER A 174 -18.96 7.93 -3.71
C SER A 174 -19.17 7.11 -2.44
N LYS A 175 -20.36 7.18 -1.85
CA LYS A 175 -20.75 6.31 -0.73
C LYS A 175 -21.35 4.99 -1.22
N ASP A 176 -22.14 5.04 -2.29
CA ASP A 176 -23.00 3.94 -2.73
C ASP A 176 -22.55 3.33 -4.06
N PHE A 177 -21.63 3.98 -4.78
CA PHE A 177 -21.08 3.55 -6.08
C PHE A 177 -22.16 3.23 -7.10
N LYS A 178 -23.25 4.03 -7.09
CA LYS A 178 -24.45 3.77 -7.90
C LYS A 178 -24.15 3.72 -9.39
N ILE A 179 -23.37 4.68 -9.90
CA ILE A 179 -23.07 4.76 -11.35
C ILE A 179 -22.18 3.58 -11.75
N THR A 180 -21.18 3.29 -10.94
CA THR A 180 -20.26 2.14 -11.14
C THR A 180 -21.02 0.83 -11.16
N LYS A 181 -21.92 0.60 -10.19
CA LYS A 181 -22.76 -0.62 -10.14
C LYS A 181 -23.73 -0.72 -11.31
N LEU A 182 -24.31 0.40 -11.74
CA LEU A 182 -25.16 0.42 -12.94
C LEU A 182 -24.35 0.07 -14.21
N LEU A 183 -23.11 0.58 -14.32
CA LEU A 183 -22.22 0.21 -15.43
C LEU A 183 -21.93 -1.29 -15.42
N MET A 184 -21.55 -1.85 -14.28
CA MET A 184 -21.27 -3.28 -14.13
C MET A 184 -22.46 -4.16 -14.50
N ASN A 185 -23.68 -3.78 -14.05
CA ASN A 185 -24.87 -4.60 -14.27
C ASN A 185 -25.47 -4.44 -15.68
N ASN A 186 -25.48 -3.23 -16.24
CA ASN A 186 -26.15 -2.96 -17.51
C ASN A 186 -25.22 -3.02 -18.71
N HIS A 187 -23.90 -2.78 -18.50
CA HIS A 187 -22.88 -2.74 -19.54
C HIS A 187 -21.60 -3.43 -19.06
N PRO A 188 -21.66 -4.73 -18.69
CA PRO A 188 -20.50 -5.45 -18.14
C PRO A 188 -19.31 -5.46 -19.11
N GLU A 189 -19.56 -5.47 -20.41
CA GLU A 189 -18.52 -5.42 -21.44
C GLU A 189 -17.70 -4.12 -21.39
N VAL A 190 -18.34 -2.99 -21.05
CA VAL A 190 -17.66 -1.69 -20.86
C VAL A 190 -16.84 -1.72 -19.58
N ALA A 191 -17.42 -2.23 -18.47
CA ALA A 191 -16.74 -2.35 -17.20
C ALA A 191 -15.51 -3.26 -17.30
N HIS A 192 -15.63 -4.42 -17.92
CA HIS A 192 -14.53 -5.36 -18.12
C HIS A 192 -13.41 -4.77 -18.99
N LYS A 193 -13.75 -4.07 -20.08
CA LYS A 193 -12.74 -3.43 -20.93
C LYS A 193 -11.99 -2.34 -20.18
N LEU A 194 -12.69 -1.53 -19.35
CA LEU A 194 -12.08 -0.52 -18.52
C LEU A 194 -11.15 -1.14 -17.45
N LEU A 195 -11.62 -2.16 -16.74
CA LEU A 195 -10.85 -2.88 -15.74
C LEU A 195 -9.59 -3.53 -16.32
N ALA A 196 -9.70 -4.15 -17.51
CA ALA A 196 -8.55 -4.75 -18.19
C ALA A 196 -7.49 -3.70 -18.58
N LYS A 197 -7.90 -2.53 -19.08
CA LYS A 197 -6.99 -1.42 -19.36
C LYS A 197 -6.29 -0.93 -18.08
N ILE A 198 -7.05 -0.73 -16.99
CA ILE A 198 -6.49 -0.30 -15.71
C ILE A 198 -5.53 -1.36 -15.18
N ALA A 199 -5.89 -2.65 -15.22
CA ALA A 199 -5.04 -3.74 -14.75
C ALA A 199 -3.70 -3.79 -15.50
N LYS A 200 -3.72 -3.63 -16.84
CA LYS A 200 -2.50 -3.55 -17.65
C LYS A 200 -1.60 -2.39 -17.18
N VAL A 201 -2.16 -1.18 -17.14
CA VAL A 201 -1.39 0.02 -16.73
C VAL A 201 -0.88 -0.12 -15.30
N THR A 202 -1.69 -0.69 -14.39
CA THR A 202 -1.29 -0.93 -13.00
C THR A 202 -0.13 -1.93 -12.90
N ALA A 203 -0.15 -3.02 -13.67
CA ALA A 203 0.95 -3.99 -13.70
C ALA A 203 2.25 -3.33 -14.23
N ASP A 204 2.16 -2.57 -15.33
CA ASP A 204 3.29 -1.85 -15.90
C ASP A 204 3.85 -0.82 -14.92
N TYR A 205 2.98 -0.09 -14.23
CA TYR A 205 3.34 0.91 -13.22
C TYR A 205 4.03 0.28 -11.99
N LEU A 206 3.53 -0.87 -11.51
CA LEU A 206 4.19 -1.60 -10.42
C LEU A 206 5.54 -2.17 -10.85
N ASN A 207 5.66 -2.64 -12.10
CA ASN A 207 6.94 -3.07 -12.66
C ASN A 207 7.94 -1.91 -12.79
N LEU A 208 7.48 -0.70 -13.12
CA LEU A 208 8.31 0.52 -13.08
C LEU A 208 8.85 0.79 -11.67
N GLN A 209 8.00 0.66 -10.63
CA GLN A 209 8.41 0.84 -9.23
C GLN A 209 9.41 -0.25 -8.79
N ILE A 210 9.19 -1.51 -9.19
CA ILE A 210 10.10 -2.62 -8.94
C ILE A 210 11.46 -2.34 -9.57
N ALA A 211 11.49 -1.93 -10.84
CA ALA A 211 12.72 -1.60 -11.54
C ALA A 211 13.44 -0.38 -10.93
N ALA A 212 12.71 0.56 -10.33
CA ALA A 212 13.26 1.72 -9.64
C ALA A 212 13.80 1.38 -8.24
N GLY A 213 13.51 0.19 -7.68
CA GLY A 213 14.15 -0.34 -6.48
C GLY A 213 13.29 -0.39 -5.22
N VAL A 214 11.96 -0.49 -5.31
CA VAL A 214 11.13 -0.79 -4.12
C VAL A 214 11.40 -2.20 -3.62
N ASN A 215 11.21 -2.43 -2.32
CA ASN A 215 11.49 -3.69 -1.65
C ASN A 215 10.25 -4.54 -1.40
N ALA A 216 9.06 -3.96 -1.50
CA ALA A 216 7.77 -4.62 -1.42
C ALA A 216 6.74 -3.84 -2.24
N ILE A 217 5.63 -4.50 -2.61
CA ILE A 217 4.51 -3.88 -3.33
C ILE A 217 3.22 -4.07 -2.53
N GLN A 218 2.40 -3.02 -2.46
CA GLN A 218 1.04 -3.14 -1.92
C GLN A 218 -0.01 -2.70 -2.95
N ILE A 219 -1.05 -3.54 -3.14
CA ILE A 219 -2.21 -3.23 -3.98
C ILE A 219 -3.37 -2.86 -3.05
N PHE A 220 -3.94 -1.66 -3.26
CA PHE A 220 -5.00 -1.13 -2.42
C PHE A 220 -6.37 -1.20 -3.11
N ASP A 221 -7.23 -2.13 -2.65
CA ASP A 221 -8.64 -2.15 -3.05
C ASP A 221 -9.54 -1.54 -1.96
N SER A 222 -9.46 -0.23 -1.85
CA SER A 222 -10.11 0.54 -0.79
C SER A 222 -11.64 0.51 -0.84
N TRP A 223 -12.22 0.15 -1.99
CA TRP A 223 -13.66 0.16 -2.22
C TRP A 223 -14.29 -1.22 -2.40
N ALA A 224 -13.51 -2.30 -2.26
CA ALA A 224 -13.99 -3.68 -2.42
C ALA A 224 -15.24 -4.01 -1.60
N LEU A 225 -15.39 -3.45 -0.39
CA LEU A 225 -16.56 -3.67 0.47
C LEU A 225 -17.89 -3.22 -0.17
N ALA A 226 -17.86 -2.39 -1.20
CA ALA A 226 -19.04 -2.02 -1.97
C ALA A 226 -19.60 -3.17 -2.83
N LEU A 227 -18.80 -4.23 -3.05
CA LEU A 227 -19.13 -5.36 -3.92
C LEU A 227 -19.77 -6.51 -3.13
N SER A 228 -20.67 -7.24 -3.81
CA SER A 228 -21.07 -8.57 -3.37
C SER A 228 -19.92 -9.56 -3.54
N TRP A 229 -20.04 -10.76 -2.99
CA TRP A 229 -19.03 -11.81 -3.15
C TRP A 229 -18.72 -12.10 -4.63
N ASN A 230 -19.77 -12.30 -5.44
CA ASN A 230 -19.61 -12.60 -6.86
C ASN A 230 -19.07 -11.41 -7.65
N ASP A 231 -19.54 -10.19 -7.34
CA ASP A 231 -19.02 -8.99 -8.01
C ASP A 231 -17.57 -8.74 -7.65
N TYR A 232 -17.14 -9.05 -6.41
CA TYR A 232 -15.74 -8.95 -6.01
C TYR A 232 -14.87 -9.92 -6.82
N GLU A 233 -15.32 -11.17 -6.99
CA GLU A 233 -14.63 -12.15 -7.82
C GLU A 233 -14.46 -11.66 -9.26
N GLU A 234 -15.55 -11.20 -9.86
CA GLU A 234 -15.64 -10.87 -11.28
C GLU A 234 -15.01 -9.51 -11.63
N PHE A 235 -15.26 -8.47 -10.82
CA PHE A 235 -14.89 -7.08 -11.16
C PHE A 235 -13.70 -6.53 -10.37
N SER A 236 -13.17 -7.23 -9.38
CA SER A 236 -11.98 -6.84 -8.65
C SER A 236 -10.92 -7.92 -8.60
N HIS A 237 -11.19 -9.03 -7.92
CA HIS A 237 -10.21 -10.08 -7.64
C HIS A 237 -9.53 -10.63 -8.91
N ARG A 238 -10.31 -10.91 -9.94
CA ARG A 238 -9.82 -11.36 -11.25
C ARG A 238 -8.69 -10.48 -11.77
N TYR A 239 -8.84 -9.17 -11.71
CA TYR A 239 -7.87 -8.21 -12.22
C TYR A 239 -6.67 -8.02 -11.31
N ILE A 240 -6.86 -8.15 -9.99
CA ILE A 240 -5.73 -8.20 -9.03
C ILE A 240 -4.87 -9.44 -9.31
N LYS A 241 -5.48 -10.58 -9.58
CA LYS A 241 -4.79 -11.81 -9.96
C LYS A 241 -4.00 -11.62 -11.28
N GLU A 242 -4.58 -10.97 -12.28
CA GLU A 242 -3.90 -10.64 -13.54
C GLU A 242 -2.69 -9.73 -13.28
N ILE A 243 -2.81 -8.70 -12.43
CA ILE A 243 -1.69 -7.83 -12.06
C ILE A 243 -0.57 -8.64 -11.42
N ILE A 244 -0.87 -9.40 -10.36
CA ILE A 244 0.16 -10.16 -9.61
C ILE A 244 0.88 -11.15 -10.52
N ALA A 245 0.17 -11.81 -11.44
CA ALA A 245 0.75 -12.75 -12.40
C ALA A 245 1.70 -12.07 -13.42
N ASN A 246 1.55 -10.77 -13.66
CA ASN A 246 2.36 -10.00 -14.61
C ASN A 246 3.45 -9.15 -13.93
N LEU A 247 3.68 -9.30 -12.62
CA LEU A 247 4.76 -8.61 -11.92
C LEU A 247 6.11 -9.31 -12.13
N ASN A 248 7.13 -8.53 -12.44
CA ASN A 248 8.54 -8.97 -12.50
C ASN A 248 9.16 -8.96 -11.09
N ARG A 249 8.49 -9.57 -10.11
CA ARG A 249 8.71 -9.37 -8.68
C ARG A 249 9.89 -10.12 -8.07
N LYS A 250 10.39 -11.23 -8.67
CA LYS A 250 11.46 -12.08 -8.08
C LYS A 250 11.26 -12.27 -6.57
N ASP A 251 12.13 -11.63 -5.76
CA ASP A 251 12.13 -11.70 -4.28
C ASP A 251 11.40 -10.53 -3.61
N ILE A 252 10.50 -9.84 -4.33
CA ILE A 252 9.71 -8.72 -3.80
C ILE A 252 8.34 -9.22 -3.36
N PRO A 253 8.01 -9.18 -2.04
CA PRO A 253 6.71 -9.60 -1.56
C PRO A 253 5.59 -8.67 -2.01
N VAL A 254 4.43 -9.26 -2.31
CA VAL A 254 3.21 -8.55 -2.71
C VAL A 254 2.19 -8.62 -1.60
N ILE A 255 1.73 -7.46 -1.16
CA ILE A 255 0.71 -7.28 -0.13
C ILE A 255 -0.60 -6.94 -0.83
N SER A 256 -1.64 -7.72 -0.59
CA SER A 256 -2.99 -7.41 -1.07
C SER A 256 -3.83 -6.88 0.09
N PHE A 257 -4.38 -5.68 -0.08
CA PHE A 257 -5.31 -5.06 0.86
C PHE A 257 -6.66 -4.83 0.19
N CYS A 258 -7.74 -5.20 0.87
CA CYS A 258 -9.06 -4.68 0.55
C CYS A 258 -9.81 -4.28 1.82
N LYS A 259 -10.64 -3.25 1.72
CA LYS A 259 -11.65 -2.98 2.75
C LYS A 259 -12.73 -4.04 2.61
N GLY A 260 -13.04 -4.75 3.68
CA GLY A 260 -13.87 -5.96 3.65
C GLY A 260 -13.05 -7.25 3.59
N SER A 261 -11.75 -7.19 3.84
CA SER A 261 -10.85 -8.36 3.87
C SER A 261 -11.31 -9.45 4.85
N SER A 262 -12.03 -9.09 5.91
CA SER A 262 -12.71 -10.05 6.81
C SER A 262 -13.63 -11.02 6.08
N VAL A 263 -14.25 -10.58 4.97
CA VAL A 263 -15.13 -11.41 4.14
C VAL A 263 -14.34 -12.06 3.01
N PHE A 264 -13.46 -11.30 2.35
CA PHE A 264 -12.84 -11.71 1.08
C PHE A 264 -11.50 -12.43 1.22
N ALA A 265 -10.90 -12.55 2.42
CA ALA A 265 -9.59 -13.17 2.61
C ALA A 265 -9.43 -14.56 1.95
N PRO A 266 -10.42 -15.48 2.00
CA PRO A 266 -10.33 -16.78 1.32
C PRO A 266 -10.22 -16.67 -0.20
N MET A 267 -10.78 -15.61 -0.80
CA MET A 267 -10.66 -15.35 -2.24
C MET A 267 -9.35 -14.61 -2.55
N MET A 268 -8.99 -13.60 -1.75
CA MET A 268 -7.78 -12.80 -1.95
C MET A 268 -6.53 -13.67 -2.08
N VAL A 269 -6.41 -14.73 -1.28
CA VAL A 269 -5.24 -15.61 -1.30
C VAL A 269 -5.10 -16.35 -2.64
N THR A 270 -6.17 -16.57 -3.40
CA THR A 270 -6.12 -17.26 -4.69
C THR A 270 -5.46 -16.41 -5.80
N ALA A 271 -5.24 -15.12 -5.57
CA ALA A 271 -4.39 -14.27 -6.40
C ALA A 271 -2.90 -14.44 -6.12
N GLN A 272 -2.53 -15.25 -5.14
CA GLN A 272 -1.15 -15.58 -4.74
C GLN A 272 -0.32 -14.36 -4.29
N PRO A 273 -0.87 -13.47 -3.43
CA PRO A 273 -0.04 -12.52 -2.72
C PRO A 273 0.78 -13.24 -1.64
N ASP A 274 1.82 -12.58 -1.13
CA ASP A 274 2.62 -13.10 -0.03
C ASP A 274 2.05 -12.65 1.33
N VAL A 275 1.33 -11.53 1.35
CA VAL A 275 0.73 -10.94 2.55
C VAL A 275 -0.73 -10.55 2.28
N ILE A 276 -1.62 -10.97 3.18
CA ILE A 276 -3.01 -10.45 3.22
C ILE A 276 -3.09 -9.36 4.28
N SER A 277 -3.42 -8.15 3.85
CA SER A 277 -3.63 -7.01 4.75
C SER A 277 -5.11 -6.95 5.16
N VAL A 278 -5.36 -7.00 6.47
CA VAL A 278 -6.67 -7.25 7.07
C VAL A 278 -7.22 -5.98 7.73
N ASP A 279 -8.49 -5.68 7.50
CA ASP A 279 -9.19 -4.60 8.17
C ASP A 279 -9.56 -4.96 9.63
N TRP A 280 -10.02 -3.97 10.41
CA TRP A 280 -10.29 -4.14 11.84
C TRP A 280 -11.56 -4.95 12.18
N ASN A 281 -12.35 -5.36 11.18
CA ASN A 281 -13.61 -6.10 11.42
C ASN A 281 -13.37 -7.60 11.60
N ALA A 282 -12.16 -8.10 11.35
CA ALA A 282 -11.80 -9.50 11.48
C ALA A 282 -11.00 -9.79 12.76
N ASP A 283 -11.11 -11.01 13.28
CA ASP A 283 -10.11 -11.59 14.16
C ASP A 283 -8.89 -11.99 13.32
N LEU A 284 -7.76 -11.30 13.53
CA LEU A 284 -6.57 -11.48 12.73
C LEU A 284 -5.98 -12.89 12.81
N LEU A 285 -6.02 -13.53 14.00
CA LEU A 285 -5.55 -14.89 14.19
C LEU A 285 -6.42 -15.89 13.40
N ASN A 286 -7.74 -15.74 13.47
CA ASN A 286 -8.64 -16.62 12.72
C ASN A 286 -8.39 -16.51 11.21
N ILE A 287 -8.16 -15.30 10.70
CA ILE A 287 -7.76 -15.12 9.30
C ILE A 287 -6.43 -15.82 9.05
N LYS A 288 -5.39 -15.55 9.85
CA LYS A 288 -4.05 -16.16 9.68
C LYS A 288 -4.12 -17.68 9.60
N GLN A 289 -4.88 -18.30 10.49
CA GLN A 289 -5.01 -19.77 10.58
C GLN A 289 -5.88 -20.36 9.46
N SER A 290 -6.72 -19.55 8.80
CA SER A 290 -7.49 -19.99 7.65
C SER A 290 -6.73 -19.92 6.33
N LEU A 291 -5.59 -19.23 6.30
CA LEU A 291 -4.77 -19.07 5.10
C LEU A 291 -3.80 -20.24 4.91
N PRO A 292 -3.36 -20.52 3.67
CA PRO A 292 -2.30 -21.48 3.41
C PRO A 292 -1.01 -21.15 4.18
N ALA A 293 -0.25 -22.17 4.54
CA ALA A 293 1.05 -21.99 5.16
C ALA A 293 1.96 -21.11 4.29
N GLY A 294 2.72 -20.23 4.94
CA GLY A 294 3.63 -19.31 4.25
C GLY A 294 3.02 -17.95 3.88
N ILE A 295 1.69 -17.78 3.93
CA ILE A 295 1.06 -16.48 3.73
C ILE A 295 1.13 -15.66 5.03
N ALA A 296 1.70 -14.46 4.97
CA ALA A 296 1.73 -13.54 6.08
C ALA A 296 0.43 -12.73 6.19
N VAL A 297 0.18 -12.16 7.37
CA VAL A 297 -0.93 -11.21 7.59
C VAL A 297 -0.40 -9.88 8.06
N GLN A 298 -1.09 -8.82 7.65
CA GLN A 298 -0.81 -7.44 8.04
C GLN A 298 -2.07 -6.80 8.62
N GLY A 299 -1.94 -6.09 9.71
CA GLY A 299 -3.06 -5.36 10.31
C GLY A 299 -3.03 -5.50 11.82
N ASN A 300 -4.18 -5.34 12.50
CA ASN A 300 -5.45 -4.81 12.01
C ASN A 300 -6.09 -3.95 13.09
N LEU A 301 -5.24 -3.18 13.82
CA LEU A 301 -5.77 -2.31 14.88
C LEU A 301 -6.77 -1.30 14.29
N ASP A 302 -7.92 -1.11 14.96
CA ASP A 302 -8.84 -0.05 14.60
C ASP A 302 -8.14 1.32 14.73
N PRO A 303 -8.07 2.13 13.67
CA PRO A 303 -7.44 3.44 13.72
C PRO A 303 -8.00 4.36 14.81
N PHE A 304 -9.27 4.21 15.16
CA PHE A 304 -9.93 5.02 16.19
C PHE A 304 -9.38 4.75 17.61
N VAL A 305 -8.69 3.64 17.84
CA VAL A 305 -7.98 3.38 19.10
C VAL A 305 -6.91 4.45 19.36
N LEU A 306 -6.34 5.05 18.33
CA LEU A 306 -5.31 6.08 18.47
C LEU A 306 -5.84 7.43 18.97
N TYR A 307 -7.16 7.63 19.09
CA TYR A 307 -7.74 8.78 19.78
C TYR A 307 -7.84 8.57 21.31
N ALA A 308 -7.68 7.33 21.78
CA ALA A 308 -7.89 7.00 23.18
C ALA A 308 -6.69 7.41 24.07
N GLU A 309 -6.88 7.26 25.36
CA GLU A 309 -5.80 7.41 26.34
C GLU A 309 -4.67 6.40 26.11
N LYS A 310 -3.43 6.78 26.37
CA LYS A 310 -2.24 5.95 26.13
C LYS A 310 -2.32 4.56 26.77
N SER A 311 -2.94 4.45 27.95
CA SER A 311 -3.18 3.17 28.64
C SER A 311 -4.09 2.23 27.83
N VAL A 312 -5.12 2.77 27.15
CA VAL A 312 -6.03 2.02 26.27
C VAL A 312 -5.31 1.62 25.00
N ILE A 313 -4.55 2.54 24.39
CA ILE A 313 -3.73 2.23 23.19
C ILE A 313 -2.79 1.06 23.49
N ARG A 314 -2.02 1.12 24.58
CA ARG A 314 -1.12 0.04 25.00
C ARG A 314 -1.87 -1.28 25.20
N LYS A 315 -2.98 -1.23 25.92
CA LYS A 315 -3.82 -2.42 26.18
C LYS A 315 -4.26 -3.08 24.88
N LYS A 316 -4.77 -2.31 23.90
CA LYS A 316 -5.26 -2.83 22.62
C LYS A 316 -4.15 -3.42 21.74
N ILE A 317 -2.98 -2.79 21.73
CA ILE A 317 -1.80 -3.32 21.03
C ILE A 317 -1.37 -4.64 21.67
N MET A 318 -1.28 -4.69 23.00
CA MET A 318 -0.86 -5.90 23.70
C MET A 318 -1.88 -7.04 23.55
N GLU A 319 -3.19 -6.77 23.58
CA GLU A 319 -4.23 -7.76 23.29
C GLU A 319 -4.04 -8.39 21.89
N LEU A 320 -3.72 -7.58 20.87
CA LEU A 320 -3.47 -8.07 19.51
C LEU A 320 -2.19 -8.92 19.48
N PHE A 321 -1.12 -8.49 20.15
CA PHE A 321 0.15 -9.21 20.17
C PHE A 321 0.05 -10.55 20.90
N GLU A 322 -0.63 -10.58 22.04
CA GLU A 322 -0.88 -11.85 22.76
C GLU A 322 -1.74 -12.79 21.92
N ARG A 323 -2.72 -12.24 21.18
CA ARG A 323 -3.55 -13.03 20.26
C ARG A 323 -2.75 -13.66 19.13
N MET A 324 -1.73 -12.94 18.60
CA MET A 324 -0.85 -13.38 17.51
C MET A 324 0.42 -14.11 18.00
N ARG A 325 0.57 -14.30 19.31
CA ARG A 325 1.78 -14.95 19.87
C ARG A 325 1.99 -16.35 19.30
N GLY A 326 3.20 -16.59 18.79
CA GLY A 326 3.58 -17.87 18.20
C GLY A 326 3.31 -18.01 16.70
N GLU A 327 2.64 -17.01 16.09
CA GLU A 327 2.43 -16.99 14.66
C GLU A 327 3.57 -16.24 13.95
N ASN A 328 4.16 -16.90 12.93
CA ASN A 328 5.10 -16.24 12.03
C ASN A 328 4.37 -15.43 10.94
N GLY A 329 5.03 -14.40 10.42
CA GLY A 329 4.47 -13.62 9.32
C GLY A 329 3.35 -12.70 9.79
N PHE A 330 3.57 -11.98 10.89
CA PHE A 330 2.68 -10.94 11.36
C PHE A 330 3.37 -9.58 11.23
N ILE A 331 2.76 -8.67 10.46
CA ILE A 331 3.14 -7.27 10.28
C ILE A 331 2.10 -6.40 11.00
N PHE A 332 2.52 -5.59 11.97
CA PHE A 332 1.59 -4.66 12.59
C PHE A 332 1.26 -3.51 11.65
N ASN A 333 -0.02 -3.27 11.49
CA ASN A 333 -0.58 -2.09 10.83
C ASN A 333 -1.95 -1.76 11.46
N LEU A 334 -2.52 -0.65 11.06
CA LEU A 334 -3.92 -0.37 11.30
C LEU A 334 -4.77 -1.10 10.27
N GLY A 335 -6.03 -1.36 10.59
CA GLY A 335 -6.99 -1.94 9.64
C GLY A 335 -7.40 -0.98 8.51
N HIS A 336 -6.98 0.29 8.58
CA HIS A 336 -7.10 1.32 7.54
C HIS A 336 -6.12 2.47 7.86
N GLY A 337 -6.12 3.54 7.05
CA GLY A 337 -5.20 4.67 7.24
C GLY A 337 -5.46 5.50 8.50
N ILE A 338 -4.38 6.11 9.01
CA ILE A 338 -4.43 7.09 10.09
C ILE A 338 -5.40 8.23 9.71
N MET A 339 -6.26 8.65 10.65
CA MET A 339 -7.15 9.79 10.46
C MET A 339 -6.37 11.10 10.59
N PRO A 340 -6.79 12.17 9.86
CA PRO A 340 -6.01 13.42 9.78
C PRO A 340 -5.82 14.17 11.09
N ASP A 341 -6.67 13.95 12.06
CA ASP A 341 -6.76 14.67 13.34
C ASP A 341 -6.38 13.79 14.56
N ILE A 342 -5.85 12.58 14.33
CA ILE A 342 -5.28 11.77 15.38
C ILE A 342 -4.06 12.50 15.98
N PRO A 343 -3.94 12.60 17.33
CA PRO A 343 -2.79 13.21 17.95
C PRO A 343 -1.47 12.51 17.56
N PHE A 344 -0.50 13.29 17.10
CA PHE A 344 0.83 12.77 16.71
C PHE A 344 1.48 11.97 17.85
N ASP A 345 1.41 12.49 19.09
CA ASP A 345 1.96 11.83 20.29
C ASP A 345 1.35 10.45 20.55
N ASN A 346 0.10 10.22 20.17
CA ASN A 346 -0.55 8.92 20.31
C ASN A 346 -0.05 7.92 19.25
N VAL A 347 0.18 8.38 18.01
CA VAL A 347 0.77 7.55 16.96
C VAL A 347 2.20 7.16 17.34
N LYS A 348 3.00 8.15 17.80
CA LYS A 348 4.37 7.90 18.26
C LYS A 348 4.39 6.93 19.44
N TYR A 349 3.56 7.14 20.45
CA TYR A 349 3.45 6.25 21.58
C TYR A 349 3.07 4.82 21.18
N ALA A 350 2.13 4.66 20.25
CA ALA A 350 1.76 3.33 19.74
C ALA A 350 2.96 2.61 19.10
N ILE A 351 3.74 3.33 18.29
CA ILE A 351 4.95 2.77 17.65
C ILE A 351 6.00 2.41 18.72
N ASP A 352 6.22 3.26 19.73
CA ASP A 352 7.15 2.98 20.80
C ASP A 352 6.74 1.69 21.56
N VAL A 353 5.46 1.52 21.90
CA VAL A 353 4.92 0.30 22.53
C VAL A 353 5.17 -0.95 21.66
N ILE A 354 4.98 -0.84 20.35
CA ILE A 354 5.20 -1.96 19.43
C ILE A 354 6.69 -2.33 19.38
N LYS A 355 7.56 -1.34 19.37
CA LYS A 355 9.02 -1.54 19.30
C LYS A 355 9.62 -2.08 20.61
N GLU A 356 8.98 -1.84 21.75
CA GLU A 356 9.37 -2.44 23.05
C GLU A 356 9.01 -3.93 23.16
N PHE A 357 8.02 -4.39 22.41
CA PHE A 357 7.56 -5.78 22.49
C PHE A 357 8.62 -6.76 21.99
N ARG A 358 8.67 -7.96 22.62
CA ARG A 358 9.43 -9.13 22.16
C ARG A 358 8.57 -10.38 22.33
N TYR A 359 8.71 -11.33 21.39
CA TYR A 359 8.01 -12.60 21.43
C TYR A 359 8.45 -13.51 22.58
#